data_afd04bb3f45b54eb31e5c31abfc71bde
#
_entry.id   afd04bb3f45b54eb31e5c31abfc71bde
#
_cell.length_a   1.000
_cell.length_b   1.000
_cell.length_c   1.000
_cell.angle_alpha   90.00
_cell.angle_beta   90.00
_cell.angle_gamma   90.00
#
_symmetry.space_group_name_H-M   'P 1'
#
loop_
_entity.id
_entity.type
_entity.pdbx_description
1 polymer ?
#
loop_
_entity_poly.entity_id
_entity_poly.type
_entity_poly.pdbx_seq_one_letter_code
_entity_poly.pdbx_strand_id
1 'polypeptide(L)'
;RPGRRSKQVADWLQKQLAVSTKLEFNEIDLRAIDLPFLDESKIPALGQYEHSYTREWSSLISSYDGLIFVFPQYNWGYPAVLKNALDYLANEWKDKPVSLVTFGAHGELKHR
;
A
#
# COMPACT_ATOMS: atom_id res chain seq x y z
N ARG A 1 0.31 -17.58 6.72
CA ARG A 1 -0.72 -16.62 6.42
C ARG A 1 -0.18 -15.45 5.65
N PRO A 2 -0.91 -15.00 4.65
CA PRO A 2 -0.43 -13.92 3.79
C PRO A 2 -0.12 -12.63 4.54
N GLY A 3 -0.96 -12.25 5.47
CA GLY A 3 -0.74 -11.02 6.22
C GLY A 3 0.49 -11.07 7.10
N ARG A 4 0.74 -12.19 7.72
CA ARG A 4 1.92 -12.37 8.56
C ARG A 4 3.19 -12.31 7.71
N ARG A 5 3.16 -12.93 6.54
CA ARG A 5 4.30 -12.94 5.64
C ARG A 5 4.64 -11.52 5.19
N SER A 6 3.62 -10.76 4.83
CA SER A 6 3.81 -9.38 4.44
C SER A 6 4.42 -8.55 5.55
N LYS A 7 3.96 -8.76 6.78
CA LYS A 7 4.50 -8.05 7.93
C LYS A 7 5.97 -8.36 8.13
N GLN A 8 6.36 -9.63 8.02
CA GLN A 8 7.75 -10.03 8.16
C GLN A 8 8.63 -9.38 7.10
N VAL A 9 8.16 -9.37 5.85
CA VAL A 9 8.92 -8.77 4.75
C VAL A 9 9.04 -7.26 4.96
N ALA A 10 7.97 -6.62 5.38
CA ALA A 10 7.97 -5.17 5.61
C ALA A 10 8.91 -4.80 6.77
N ASP A 11 8.90 -5.57 7.84
CA ASP A 11 9.79 -5.33 8.97
C ASP A 11 11.26 -5.45 8.55
N TRP A 12 11.57 -6.49 7.78
CA TRP A 12 12.92 -6.70 7.31
C TRP A 12 13.36 -5.54 6.41
N LEU A 13 12.49 -5.15 5.48
CA LEU A 13 12.80 -4.08 4.55
C LEU A 13 13.02 -2.76 5.27
N GLN A 14 12.18 -2.45 6.25
CA GLN A 14 12.31 -1.22 7.01
C GLN A 14 13.67 -1.15 7.71
N LYS A 15 14.13 -2.26 8.27
CA LYS A 15 15.43 -2.31 8.92
C LYS A 15 16.56 -2.06 7.92
N GLN A 16 16.46 -2.66 6.75
CA GLN A 16 17.49 -2.48 5.72
C GLN A 16 17.55 -1.03 5.24
N LEU A 17 16.40 -0.43 5.02
CA LEU A 17 16.32 0.95 4.53
C LEU A 17 16.77 1.94 5.59
N ALA A 18 16.45 1.70 6.85
CA ALA A 18 16.86 2.58 7.94
C ALA A 18 18.37 2.67 8.07
N VAL A 19 19.06 1.56 7.76
CA VAL A 19 20.52 1.54 7.82
C VAL A 19 21.14 2.25 6.63
N SER A 20 20.56 2.11 5.44
CA SER A 20 21.17 2.55 4.20
C SER A 20 20.74 3.93 3.72
N THR A 21 19.72 4.52 4.34
CA THR A 21 19.23 5.84 3.93
C THR A 21 18.98 6.71 5.15
N LYS A 22 18.77 8.02 4.90
CA LYS A 22 18.40 8.95 5.96
C LYS A 22 16.89 9.18 6.02
N LEU A 23 16.13 8.45 5.21
CA LEU A 23 14.69 8.62 5.16
C LEU A 23 14.04 7.93 6.36
N GLU A 24 12.92 8.49 6.76
CA GLU A 24 12.12 7.93 7.84
C GLU A 24 11.03 7.05 7.24
N PHE A 25 10.87 5.83 7.74
CA PHE A 25 9.91 4.88 7.21
C PHE A 25 8.92 4.48 8.27
N ASN A 26 7.64 4.48 7.90
CA ASN A 26 6.56 4.03 8.76
C ASN A 26 5.79 2.93 8.04
N GLU A 27 5.38 1.91 8.78
CA GLU A 27 4.59 0.83 8.21
C GLU A 27 3.12 1.13 8.36
N ILE A 28 2.36 0.87 7.30
CA ILE A 28 0.92 0.97 7.29
C ILE A 28 0.37 -0.41 6.97
N ASP A 29 -0.44 -0.95 7.87
CA ASP A 29 -1.07 -2.24 7.67
C ASP A 29 -2.48 -2.01 7.14
N LEU A 30 -2.74 -2.42 5.90
CA LEU A 30 -4.05 -2.22 5.30
C LEU A 30 -5.16 -2.95 6.03
N ARG A 31 -4.83 -4.02 6.75
CA ARG A 31 -5.85 -4.69 7.57
C ARG A 31 -6.27 -3.84 8.74
N ALA A 32 -5.36 -3.09 9.31
CA ALA A 32 -5.68 -2.19 10.40
C ALA A 32 -6.49 -0.99 9.91
N ILE A 33 -6.22 -0.53 8.69
CA ILE A 33 -6.99 0.55 8.07
C ILE A 33 -8.43 0.08 7.82
N ASP A 34 -8.57 -1.17 7.37
CA ASP A 34 -9.88 -1.85 7.25
C ASP A 34 -10.90 -1.07 6.42
N LEU A 35 -10.52 -0.68 5.21
CA LEU A 35 -11.44 -0.03 4.30
C LEU A 35 -12.47 -1.03 3.78
N PRO A 36 -13.76 -0.67 3.77
CA PRO A 36 -14.74 -1.51 3.08
C PRO A 36 -14.49 -1.48 1.57
N PHE A 37 -15.18 -2.31 0.82
CA PHE A 37 -15.12 -2.17 -0.63
C PHE A 37 -15.52 -0.75 -1.00
N LEU A 38 -14.87 -0.22 -2.03
CA LEU A 38 -15.07 1.16 -2.44
C LEU A 38 -16.56 1.47 -2.58
N ASP A 39 -17.02 2.43 -1.82
CA ASP A 39 -18.42 2.79 -1.74
C ASP A 39 -18.65 4.30 -1.77
N GLU A 40 -17.69 5.05 -2.30
CA GLU A 40 -17.87 6.47 -2.50
C GLU A 40 -18.79 6.70 -3.70
N SER A 41 -19.71 7.65 -3.57
CA SER A 41 -20.67 7.92 -4.63
C SER A 41 -20.05 8.69 -5.79
N LYS A 42 -18.96 9.40 -5.56
CA LYS A 42 -18.29 10.20 -6.58
C LYS A 42 -16.95 9.58 -6.93
N ILE A 43 -16.50 9.79 -8.17
CA ILE A 43 -15.22 9.24 -8.58
C ILE A 43 -14.09 9.90 -7.80
N PRO A 44 -13.06 9.14 -7.47
CA PRO A 44 -11.95 9.65 -6.65
C PRO A 44 -11.23 10.86 -7.24
N ALA A 45 -11.23 10.99 -8.56
CA ALA A 45 -10.56 12.12 -9.21
C ALA A 45 -11.13 13.48 -8.79
N LEU A 46 -12.38 13.51 -8.32
CA LEU A 46 -12.97 14.75 -7.86
C LEU A 46 -12.48 15.18 -6.48
N GLY A 47 -11.93 14.25 -5.71
CA GLY A 47 -11.42 14.55 -4.38
C GLY A 47 -12.49 14.94 -3.38
N GLN A 48 -13.74 14.54 -3.63
CA GLN A 48 -14.88 14.86 -2.77
C GLN A 48 -15.34 13.59 -2.10
N TYR A 49 -14.77 13.31 -0.94
CA TYR A 49 -15.02 12.06 -0.23
C TYR A 49 -16.12 12.25 0.81
N GLU A 50 -17.13 11.38 0.77
CA GLU A 50 -18.27 11.50 1.69
C GLU A 50 -18.03 10.77 3.01
N HIS A 51 -17.19 9.75 3.02
CA HIS A 51 -16.97 8.96 4.23
C HIS A 51 -15.73 9.41 4.99
N SER A 52 -15.83 9.40 6.32
CA SER A 52 -14.71 9.80 7.16
C SER A 52 -13.50 8.88 6.98
N TYR A 53 -13.74 7.58 6.80
CA TYR A 53 -12.63 6.65 6.62
C TYR A 53 -11.88 6.93 5.32
N THR A 54 -12.55 7.40 4.28
CA THR A 54 -11.87 7.78 3.03
C THR A 54 -11.03 9.03 3.24
N ARG A 55 -11.56 10.01 3.95
CA ARG A 55 -10.82 11.24 4.23
C ARG A 55 -9.59 10.96 5.09
N GLU A 56 -9.71 10.06 6.05
CA GLU A 56 -8.59 9.66 6.88
C GLU A 56 -7.51 8.94 6.06
N TRP A 57 -7.94 8.06 5.18
CA TRP A 57 -7.02 7.36 4.28
C TRP A 57 -6.30 8.35 3.35
N SER A 58 -7.04 9.29 2.78
CA SER A 58 -6.48 10.35 1.95
C SER A 58 -5.44 11.17 2.71
N SER A 59 -5.75 11.57 3.93
CA SER A 59 -4.82 12.36 4.73
C SER A 59 -3.56 11.58 5.07
N LEU A 60 -3.71 10.31 5.40
CA LEU A 60 -2.57 9.47 5.72
C LEU A 60 -1.62 9.35 4.53
N ILE A 61 -2.16 9.02 3.36
CA ILE A 61 -1.34 8.87 2.16
C ILE A 61 -0.71 10.20 1.76
N SER A 62 -1.47 11.29 1.87
CA SER A 62 -0.96 12.61 1.49
C SER A 62 0.19 13.08 2.39
N SER A 63 0.30 12.52 3.59
CA SER A 63 1.35 12.92 4.52
C SER A 63 2.73 12.35 4.19
N TYR A 64 2.81 11.40 3.25
CA TYR A 64 4.08 10.78 2.89
C TYR A 64 4.58 11.27 1.54
N ASP A 65 5.90 11.37 1.41
CA ASP A 65 6.55 11.84 0.19
C ASP A 65 6.69 10.72 -0.84
N GLY A 66 6.67 9.48 -0.41
CA GLY A 66 6.78 8.32 -1.28
C GLY A 66 6.23 7.10 -0.60
N LEU A 67 6.02 6.03 -1.36
CA LEU A 67 5.37 4.83 -0.86
C LEU A 67 6.08 3.58 -1.36
N ILE A 68 6.11 2.56 -0.51
CA ILE A 68 6.58 1.24 -0.90
C ILE A 68 5.47 0.25 -0.57
N PHE A 69 4.94 -0.41 -1.58
CA PHE A 69 3.92 -1.43 -1.38
C PHE A 69 4.57 -2.80 -1.28
N VAL A 70 4.24 -3.52 -0.20
CA VAL A 70 4.77 -4.85 0.05
C VAL A 70 3.60 -5.82 0.06
N PHE A 71 3.59 -6.79 -0.86
CA PHE A 71 2.46 -7.69 -0.96
C PHE A 71 2.87 -9.02 -1.60
N PRO A 72 2.13 -10.10 -1.29
CA PRO A 72 2.38 -11.38 -1.96
C PRO A 72 1.83 -11.33 -3.38
N GLN A 73 2.45 -12.11 -4.25
CA GLN A 73 1.98 -12.23 -5.63
C GLN A 73 0.88 -13.30 -5.70
N TYR A 74 -0.30 -12.91 -6.18
CA TYR A 74 -1.43 -13.80 -6.36
C TYR A 74 -1.86 -13.76 -7.82
N ASN A 75 -1.89 -14.92 -8.49
CA ASN A 75 -2.47 -15.03 -9.83
C ASN A 75 -2.05 -13.87 -10.75
N TRP A 76 -0.80 -13.47 -10.66
CA TRP A 76 -0.22 -12.41 -11.48
C TRP A 76 -0.81 -11.02 -11.23
N GLY A 77 -1.47 -10.84 -10.09
CA GLY A 77 -2.07 -9.55 -9.78
C GLY A 77 -1.88 -9.12 -8.35
N TYR A 78 -2.43 -7.97 -8.03
CA TYR A 78 -2.41 -7.44 -6.67
C TYR A 78 -3.41 -8.18 -5.79
N PRO A 79 -3.15 -8.28 -4.48
CA PRO A 79 -4.20 -8.71 -3.57
C PRO A 79 -5.39 -7.75 -3.63
N ALA A 80 -6.58 -8.30 -3.43
CA ALA A 80 -7.80 -7.48 -3.51
C ALA A 80 -7.79 -6.30 -2.53
N VAL A 81 -7.26 -6.52 -1.33
CA VAL A 81 -7.22 -5.47 -0.31
C VAL A 81 -6.37 -4.29 -0.77
N LEU A 82 -5.28 -4.56 -1.47
CA LEU A 82 -4.43 -3.49 -2.00
C LEU A 82 -5.11 -2.76 -3.13
N LYS A 83 -5.69 -3.50 -4.07
CA LYS A 83 -6.40 -2.89 -5.20
C LYS A 83 -7.51 -1.98 -4.72
N ASN A 84 -8.29 -2.44 -3.73
CA ASN A 84 -9.37 -1.66 -3.16
C ASN A 84 -8.85 -0.36 -2.54
N ALA A 85 -7.76 -0.44 -1.78
CA ALA A 85 -7.19 0.74 -1.13
C ALA A 85 -6.67 1.74 -2.16
N LEU A 86 -6.06 1.26 -3.24
CA LEU A 86 -5.58 2.14 -4.29
C LEU A 86 -6.72 2.86 -5.00
N ASP A 87 -7.82 2.16 -5.23
CA ASP A 87 -8.94 2.70 -6.00
C ASP A 87 -9.73 3.76 -5.24
N TYR A 88 -9.58 3.86 -3.93
CA TYR A 88 -10.27 4.89 -3.14
C TYR A 88 -9.76 6.30 -3.44
N LEU A 89 -8.54 6.44 -3.92
CA LEU A 89 -7.88 7.73 -4.09
C LEU A 89 -7.40 7.90 -5.52
N ALA A 90 -7.13 9.12 -5.91
CA ALA A 90 -6.59 9.42 -7.24
C ALA A 90 -5.51 10.49 -7.17
N ASN A 91 -5.86 11.69 -6.73
CA ASN A 91 -4.93 12.82 -6.73
C ASN A 91 -3.79 12.62 -5.74
N GLU A 92 -4.02 11.86 -4.70
CA GLU A 92 -3.03 11.60 -3.66
C GLU A 92 -1.82 10.82 -4.19
N TRP A 93 -1.99 10.06 -5.27
CA TRP A 93 -0.91 9.28 -5.87
C TRP A 93 -0.06 10.06 -6.85
N LYS A 94 -0.51 11.22 -7.30
CA LYS A 94 0.15 11.98 -8.35
C LYS A 94 1.53 12.46 -7.90
N ASP A 95 2.50 12.30 -8.79
CA ASP A 95 3.87 12.80 -8.60
C ASP A 95 4.55 12.26 -7.35
N LYS A 96 4.06 11.13 -6.87
CA LYS A 96 4.62 10.51 -5.68
C LYS A 96 5.39 9.25 -6.10
N PRO A 97 6.67 9.15 -5.75
CA PRO A 97 7.42 7.93 -6.11
C PRO A 97 6.85 6.71 -5.39
N VAL A 98 6.73 5.63 -6.13
CA VAL A 98 6.17 4.38 -5.63
C VAL A 98 7.08 3.24 -6.04
N SER A 99 7.38 2.36 -5.11
CA SER A 99 8.09 1.12 -5.37
C SER A 99 7.25 -0.06 -4.96
N LEU A 100 7.45 -1.18 -5.63
CA LEU A 100 6.72 -2.40 -5.36
C LEU A 100 7.68 -3.49 -4.91
N VAL A 101 7.33 -4.17 -3.82
CA VAL A 101 8.08 -5.32 -3.35
C VAL A 101 7.10 -6.48 -3.27
N THR A 102 7.34 -7.50 -4.07
CA THR A 102 6.49 -8.69 -4.10
C THR A 102 7.28 -9.90 -3.68
N PHE A 103 6.58 -10.90 -3.19
CA PHE A 103 7.20 -12.16 -2.84
C PHE A 103 6.24 -13.29 -3.18
N GLY A 104 6.80 -14.45 -3.49
CA GLY A 104 6.01 -15.60 -3.87
C GLY A 104 6.29 -16.79 -2.98
N ALA A 105 5.37 -17.75 -2.98
CA ALA A 105 5.50 -18.94 -2.18
C ALA A 105 6.47 -19.95 -2.78
N HIS A 106 6.76 -19.86 -4.06
CA HIS A 106 7.50 -20.90 -4.79
C HIS A 106 8.78 -20.39 -5.41
N GLY A 107 9.30 -19.29 -4.92
CA GLY A 107 10.58 -18.81 -5.41
C GLY A 107 10.55 -18.25 -6.81
N GLU A 108 9.45 -17.67 -7.20
CA GLU A 108 9.33 -17.07 -8.53
C GLU A 108 10.41 -16.04 -8.83
N LEU A 109 11.01 -15.48 -7.80
CA LEU A 109 12.04 -14.47 -7.98
C LEU A 109 13.26 -14.98 -8.72
N LYS A 110 13.51 -16.26 -8.70
CA LYS A 110 14.65 -16.80 -9.42
C LYS A 110 14.55 -16.69 -10.93
N HIS A 111 13.41 -16.33 -11.43
CA HIS A 111 13.21 -16.11 -12.85
C HIS A 111 13.55 -14.70 -13.29
N ARG A 112 14.06 -13.91 -12.38
CA ARG A 112 14.39 -12.49 -12.68
C ARG A 112 15.83 -12.30 -13.09
#